data_ca87a5c36ae4f39afe85bbef76dd7461
#
_entry.id   ca87a5c36ae4f39afe85bbef76dd7461
#
_cell.length_a   1.000
_cell.length_b   1.000
_cell.length_c   1.000
_cell.angle_alpha   90.00
_cell.angle_beta   90.00
_cell.angle_gamma   90.00
#
_symmetry.space_group_name_H-M   'P 1'
#
loop_
_entity.id
_entity.type
_entity.pdbx_description
1 polymer ?
#
loop_
_entity_poly.entity_id
_entity_poly.type
_entity_poly.pdbx_seq_one_letter_code
_entity_poly.pdbx_strand_id
1 'polypeptide(L)'
;VLIDEDYGAATYGVADLLAEKYKKVILLTSRPRLAGNVNHCSAIGVFKRLYSANIDIRPAQETIKFSSDELTVRNPFSKIISKINDVDLIIFSTPRISVDDISSELPLIDTHFIGDCRSPRNLLAAIQGGHALALEL
;
A
#
# COMPACT_ATOMS: atom_id res chain seq x y z
N VAL A 1 8.09 -3.37 -11.69
CA VAL A 1 7.89 -2.16 -10.87
C VAL A 1 6.81 -2.44 -9.84
N LEU A 2 7.04 -2.12 -8.58
CA LEU A 2 6.05 -2.14 -7.49
C LEU A 2 5.70 -0.70 -7.12
N ILE A 3 4.41 -0.37 -7.18
CA ILE A 3 3.88 0.96 -6.84
C ILE A 3 3.23 0.87 -5.47
N ASP A 4 3.80 1.59 -4.49
CA ASP A 4 3.37 1.59 -3.09
C ASP A 4 2.44 2.79 -2.81
N GLU A 5 1.15 2.51 -2.73
CA GLU A 5 0.12 3.45 -2.30
C GLU A 5 -0.55 3.03 -0.97
N ASP A 6 -0.22 1.83 -0.44
CA ASP A 6 -0.69 1.34 0.86
C ASP A 6 0.19 1.81 2.03
N TYR A 7 1.51 1.94 1.79
CA TYR A 7 2.52 2.36 2.78
C TYR A 7 2.64 1.42 3.99
N GLY A 8 2.07 0.23 3.89
CA GLY A 8 2.00 -0.78 4.94
C GLY A 8 3.05 -1.89 4.80
N ALA A 9 3.19 -2.69 5.85
CA ALA A 9 4.19 -3.76 5.90
C ALA A 9 4.01 -4.83 4.81
N ALA A 10 2.78 -5.08 4.36
CA ALA A 10 2.48 -6.07 3.34
C ALA A 10 3.17 -5.75 2.01
N THR A 11 3.19 -4.47 1.61
CA THR A 11 3.86 -4.01 0.39
C THR A 11 5.35 -4.37 0.38
N TYR A 12 6.01 -4.24 1.52
CA TYR A 12 7.45 -4.51 1.63
C TYR A 12 7.76 -6.00 1.67
N GLY A 13 6.82 -6.84 2.15
CA GLY A 13 6.90 -8.29 1.98
C GLY A 13 6.79 -8.72 0.51
N VAL A 14 5.94 -8.04 -0.26
CA VAL A 14 5.87 -8.24 -1.73
C VAL A 14 7.17 -7.79 -2.40
N ALA A 15 7.75 -6.66 -1.98
CA ALA A 15 9.03 -6.19 -2.52
C ALA A 15 10.17 -7.21 -2.28
N ASP A 16 10.25 -7.79 -1.08
CA ASP A 16 11.21 -8.84 -0.74
C ASP A 16 11.04 -10.06 -1.68
N LEU A 17 9.79 -10.55 -1.86
CA LEU A 17 9.49 -11.68 -2.75
C LEU A 17 9.84 -11.38 -4.21
N LEU A 18 9.60 -10.17 -4.67
CA LEU A 18 9.95 -9.76 -6.04
C LEU A 18 11.46 -9.70 -6.24
N ALA A 19 12.22 -9.25 -5.25
CA ALA A 19 13.67 -9.19 -5.32
C ALA A 19 14.33 -10.58 -5.43
N GLU A 20 13.67 -11.62 -4.93
CA GLU A 20 14.11 -13.01 -5.11
C GLU A 20 13.85 -13.55 -6.53
N LYS A 21 12.78 -13.06 -7.17
CA LYS A 21 12.31 -13.59 -8.46
C LYS A 21 12.80 -12.81 -9.67
N TYR A 22 13.07 -11.53 -9.53
CA TYR A 22 13.39 -10.62 -10.63
C TYR A 22 14.75 -9.98 -10.45
N LYS A 23 15.49 -9.83 -11.54
CA LYS A 23 16.84 -9.24 -11.54
C LYS A 23 16.85 -7.76 -11.12
N LYS A 24 15.77 -7.05 -11.40
CA LYS A 24 15.65 -5.62 -11.09
C LYS A 24 14.24 -5.34 -10.58
N VAL A 25 14.17 -4.77 -9.41
CA VAL A 25 12.93 -4.32 -8.79
C VAL A 25 13.03 -2.83 -8.53
N ILE A 26 12.03 -2.08 -9.00
CA ILE A 26 11.88 -0.65 -8.71
C ILE A 26 10.67 -0.49 -7.82
N LEU A 27 10.86 0.14 -6.67
CA LEU A 27 9.78 0.45 -5.71
C LEU A 27 9.49 1.95 -5.77
N LEU A 28 8.30 2.30 -6.26
CA LEU A 28 7.83 3.68 -6.37
C LEU A 28 6.84 4.00 -5.27
N THR A 29 6.85 5.23 -4.80
CA THR A 29 5.78 5.79 -3.98
C THR A 29 5.57 7.27 -4.29
N SER A 30 4.33 7.72 -4.29
CA SER A 30 3.96 9.14 -4.45
C SER A 30 4.41 9.99 -3.26
N ARG A 31 4.59 9.38 -2.08
CA ARG A 31 5.03 10.06 -0.85
C ARG A 31 6.55 10.32 -0.81
N PRO A 32 6.98 11.29 -0.02
CA PRO A 32 8.42 11.60 0.12
C PRO A 32 9.23 10.52 0.84
N ARG A 33 8.57 9.54 1.48
CA ARG A 33 9.21 8.43 2.19
C ARG A 33 8.35 7.17 2.15
N LEU A 34 8.99 6.01 2.28
CA LEU A 34 8.35 4.70 2.46
C LEU A 34 7.88 4.49 3.91
N ALA A 35 7.14 3.41 4.10
CA ALA A 35 6.76 2.86 5.41
C ALA A 35 5.97 3.83 6.30
N GLY A 36 5.14 4.69 5.69
CA GLY A 36 4.35 5.68 6.43
C GLY A 36 3.35 5.08 7.40
N ASN A 37 2.84 3.89 7.11
CA ASN A 37 1.89 3.14 7.94
C ASN A 37 2.55 1.99 8.73
N VAL A 38 3.89 1.92 8.74
CA VAL A 38 4.64 0.94 9.52
C VAL A 38 5.11 1.58 10.82
N ASN A 39 5.01 0.84 11.93
CA ASN A 39 5.57 1.30 13.21
C ASN A 39 7.07 1.60 13.05
N HIS A 40 7.54 2.67 13.67
CA HIS A 40 8.92 3.16 13.52
C HIS A 40 9.98 2.08 13.79
N CYS A 41 9.82 1.30 14.84
CA CYS A 41 10.77 0.22 15.16
C CYS A 41 10.80 -0.85 14.06
N SER A 42 9.64 -1.21 13.50
CA SER A 42 9.52 -2.17 12.41
C SER A 42 10.04 -1.62 11.08
N ALA A 43 9.90 -0.32 10.86
CA ALA A 43 10.35 0.34 9.63
C ALA A 43 11.87 0.22 9.43
N ILE A 44 12.67 0.23 10.51
CA ILE A 44 14.12 0.01 10.47
C ILE A 44 14.43 -1.35 9.83
N GLY A 45 13.72 -2.40 10.26
CA GLY A 45 13.85 -3.75 9.68
C GLY A 45 13.44 -3.81 8.21
N VAL A 46 12.37 -3.11 7.83
CA VAL A 46 11.94 -2.97 6.43
C VAL A 46 13.06 -2.34 5.59
N PHE A 47 13.55 -1.17 5.98
CA PHE A 47 14.62 -0.50 5.24
C PHE A 47 15.88 -1.36 5.11
N LYS A 48 16.29 -2.03 6.20
CA LYS A 48 17.44 -2.94 6.16
C LYS A 48 17.28 -4.00 5.06
N ARG A 49 16.12 -4.64 4.96
CA ARG A 49 15.86 -5.67 3.93
C ARG A 49 15.84 -5.08 2.52
N LEU A 50 15.09 -3.99 2.30
CA LEU A 50 14.97 -3.36 0.99
C LEU A 50 16.33 -2.92 0.43
N TYR A 51 17.17 -2.30 1.26
CA TYR A 51 18.51 -1.89 0.83
C TYR A 51 19.47 -3.08 0.65
N SER A 52 19.32 -4.15 1.45
CA SER A 52 20.15 -5.37 1.27
C SER A 52 19.75 -6.16 0.03
N ALA A 53 18.49 -6.11 -0.38
CA ALA A 53 18.00 -6.74 -1.60
C ALA A 53 18.29 -5.93 -2.89
N ASN A 54 18.99 -4.80 -2.79
CA ASN A 54 19.33 -3.93 -3.91
C ASN A 54 18.12 -3.47 -4.74
N ILE A 55 17.01 -3.17 -4.05
CA ILE A 55 15.80 -2.62 -4.67
C ILE A 55 16.02 -1.14 -4.97
N ASP A 56 15.74 -0.72 -6.20
CA ASP A 56 15.78 0.69 -6.62
C ASP A 56 14.57 1.44 -6.03
N ILE A 57 14.79 2.18 -4.95
CA ILE A 57 13.75 2.89 -4.21
C ILE A 57 13.62 4.31 -4.75
N ARG A 58 12.43 4.66 -5.26
CA ARG A 58 12.13 5.97 -5.83
C ARG A 58 10.95 6.63 -5.13
N PRO A 59 11.17 7.37 -4.05
CA PRO A 59 10.13 8.16 -3.40
C PRO A 59 9.77 9.40 -4.23
N ALA A 60 8.64 10.01 -3.91
CA ALA A 60 8.11 11.20 -4.59
C ALA A 60 7.98 10.99 -6.12
N GLN A 61 7.43 9.83 -6.51
CA GLN A 61 7.14 9.49 -7.90
C GLN A 61 5.68 9.04 -8.02
N GLU A 62 4.88 9.85 -8.64
CA GLU A 62 3.47 9.62 -8.96
C GLU A 62 3.38 9.01 -10.36
N THR A 63 2.66 7.91 -10.50
CA THR A 63 2.43 7.27 -11.80
C THR A 63 1.41 8.06 -12.60
N ILE A 64 1.74 8.43 -13.84
CA ILE A 64 0.85 9.15 -14.75
C ILE A 64 0.27 8.22 -15.82
N LYS A 65 1.13 7.44 -16.46
CA LYS A 65 0.75 6.64 -17.62
C LYS A 65 1.66 5.44 -17.76
N PHE A 66 1.07 4.33 -18.18
CA PHE A 66 1.80 3.15 -18.67
C PHE A 66 1.49 2.95 -20.16
N SER A 67 2.50 2.63 -20.96
CA SER A 67 2.36 2.37 -22.40
C SER A 67 3.41 1.35 -22.83
N SER A 68 2.95 0.20 -23.33
CA SER A 68 3.80 -0.94 -23.73
C SER A 68 4.72 -1.38 -22.58
N ASP A 69 5.97 -0.96 -22.60
CA ASP A 69 7.05 -1.27 -21.65
C ASP A 69 7.60 -0.02 -20.95
N GLU A 70 6.92 1.12 -21.09
CA GLU A 70 7.32 2.41 -20.52
C GLU A 70 6.34 2.89 -19.46
N LEU A 71 6.84 3.23 -18.27
CA LEU A 71 6.10 3.88 -17.20
C LEU A 71 6.50 5.35 -17.10
N THR A 72 5.55 6.25 -17.33
CA THR A 72 5.75 7.70 -17.12
C THR A 72 5.39 8.05 -15.69
N VAL A 73 6.31 8.70 -15.00
CA VAL A 73 6.15 9.15 -13.61
C VAL A 73 6.39 10.65 -13.50
N ARG A 74 5.81 11.26 -12.48
CA ARG A 74 5.98 12.69 -12.17
C ARG A 74 6.36 12.87 -10.71
N ASN A 75 7.30 13.74 -10.45
CA ASN A 75 7.54 14.18 -9.09
C ASN A 75 6.39 15.10 -8.63
N PRO A 76 5.64 14.79 -7.55
CA PRO A 76 4.47 15.57 -7.14
C PRO A 76 4.82 16.99 -6.66
N PHE A 77 6.06 17.24 -6.28
CA PHE A 77 6.53 18.55 -5.78
C PHE A 77 7.11 19.42 -6.89
N SER A 78 8.12 18.91 -7.62
CA SER A 78 8.81 19.67 -8.69
C SER A 78 8.07 19.65 -10.02
N LYS A 79 7.06 18.77 -10.18
CA LYS A 79 6.31 18.53 -11.43
C LYS A 79 7.15 17.99 -12.59
N ILE A 80 8.42 17.65 -12.35
CA ILE A 80 9.30 17.05 -13.35
C ILE A 80 8.76 15.68 -13.71
N ILE A 81 8.65 15.44 -15.02
CA ILE A 81 8.22 14.17 -15.61
C ILE A 81 9.46 13.38 -16.02
N SER A 82 9.46 12.09 -15.74
CA SER A 82 10.49 11.15 -16.16
C SER A 82 9.88 9.84 -16.63
N LYS A 83 10.70 9.01 -17.28
CA LYS A 83 10.27 7.73 -17.85
C LYS A 83 11.11 6.60 -17.28
N ILE A 84 10.48 5.47 -17.08
CA ILE A 84 11.10 4.20 -16.71
C ILE A 84 10.81 3.23 -17.85
N ASN A 85 11.85 2.79 -18.52
CA ASN A 85 11.75 1.88 -19.66
C ASN A 85 12.02 0.44 -19.23
N ASP A 86 11.76 -0.51 -20.13
CA ASP A 86 11.97 -1.93 -19.92
C ASP A 86 11.17 -2.47 -18.71
N VAL A 87 9.88 -2.11 -18.65
CA VAL A 87 8.97 -2.53 -17.59
C VAL A 87 8.18 -3.75 -18.03
N ASP A 88 8.56 -4.93 -17.55
CA ASP A 88 7.88 -6.21 -17.85
C ASP A 88 6.64 -6.43 -16.99
N LEU A 89 6.62 -5.90 -15.77
CA LEU A 89 5.55 -6.12 -14.79
C LEU A 89 5.34 -4.90 -13.92
N ILE A 90 4.07 -4.51 -13.74
CA ILE A 90 3.65 -3.52 -12.76
C ILE A 90 2.73 -4.17 -11.74
N ILE A 91 3.04 -3.94 -10.47
CA ILE A 91 2.22 -4.36 -9.34
C ILE A 91 1.80 -3.12 -8.57
N PHE A 92 0.50 -2.99 -8.33
CA PHE A 92 -0.05 -1.94 -7.47
C PHE A 92 -0.32 -2.50 -6.08
N SER A 93 0.23 -1.86 -5.06
CA SER A 93 -0.14 -2.07 -3.67
C SER A 93 -1.00 -0.89 -3.23
N THR A 94 -2.31 -1.10 -3.23
CA THR A 94 -3.29 -0.06 -2.94
C THR A 94 -3.85 -0.19 -1.52
N PRO A 95 -4.39 0.88 -0.93
CA PRO A 95 -5.16 0.79 0.29
C PRO A 95 -6.30 -0.22 0.17
N ARG A 96 -6.63 -0.87 1.28
CA ARG A 96 -7.76 -1.79 1.37
C ARG A 96 -9.06 -1.00 1.34
N ILE A 97 -10.08 -1.56 0.71
CA ILE A 97 -11.45 -1.06 0.74
C ILE A 97 -12.31 -1.95 1.65
N SER A 98 -13.34 -1.37 2.25
CA SER A 98 -14.33 -2.13 3.02
C SER A 98 -15.15 -3.04 2.12
N VAL A 99 -15.54 -4.20 2.64
CA VAL A 99 -16.47 -5.15 2.01
C VAL A 99 -17.61 -5.33 3.01
N ASP A 100 -18.78 -4.82 2.65
CA ASP A 100 -19.99 -4.79 3.48
C ASP A 100 -21.23 -5.32 2.72
N ASP A 101 -21.02 -6.11 1.69
CA ASP A 101 -22.07 -6.61 0.77
C ASP A 101 -23.20 -7.32 1.51
N ILE A 102 -22.89 -7.98 2.64
CA ILE A 102 -23.89 -8.68 3.46
C ILE A 102 -24.98 -7.74 4.01
N SER A 103 -24.70 -6.44 4.14
CA SER A 103 -25.68 -5.47 4.62
C SER A 103 -26.93 -5.40 3.75
N SER A 104 -26.76 -5.56 2.46
CA SER A 104 -27.85 -5.56 1.49
C SER A 104 -28.75 -6.80 1.58
N GLU A 105 -28.26 -7.88 2.16
CA GLU A 105 -28.95 -9.15 2.33
C GLU A 105 -29.76 -9.21 3.64
N LEU A 106 -29.53 -8.28 4.58
CA LEU A 106 -30.11 -8.26 5.92
C LEU A 106 -30.92 -6.99 6.22
N PRO A 107 -31.83 -6.54 5.35
CA PRO A 107 -32.48 -5.23 5.46
C PRO A 107 -33.42 -5.07 6.66
N LEU A 108 -33.84 -6.17 7.30
CA LEU A 108 -34.78 -6.17 8.45
C LEU A 108 -34.07 -6.39 9.80
N ILE A 109 -32.74 -6.53 9.79
CA ILE A 109 -31.94 -6.76 11.00
C ILE A 109 -31.15 -5.51 11.29
N ASP A 110 -31.22 -5.05 12.55
CA ASP A 110 -30.33 -3.95 13.00
C ASP A 110 -28.88 -4.43 12.94
N THR A 111 -28.13 -3.87 12.00
CA THR A 111 -26.82 -4.36 11.63
C THR A 111 -25.76 -3.31 11.88
N HIS A 112 -24.76 -3.66 12.69
CA HIS A 112 -23.65 -2.79 13.02
C HIS A 112 -22.36 -3.27 12.35
N PHE A 113 -21.66 -2.35 11.70
CA PHE A 113 -20.39 -2.63 11.01
C PHE A 113 -19.21 -2.12 11.83
N ILE A 114 -18.25 -3.00 12.12
CA ILE A 114 -17.05 -2.68 12.88
C ILE A 114 -15.81 -3.24 12.18
N GLY A 115 -14.62 -2.74 12.54
CA GLY A 115 -13.36 -3.22 11.97
C GLY A 115 -13.22 -2.93 10.48
N ASP A 116 -12.62 -3.86 9.74
CA ASP A 116 -12.23 -3.67 8.35
C ASP A 116 -13.43 -3.63 7.38
N CYS A 117 -14.57 -4.22 7.72
CA CYS A 117 -15.80 -4.10 6.91
C CYS A 117 -16.39 -2.69 6.94
N ARG A 118 -16.16 -1.91 8.02
CA ARG A 118 -16.55 -0.49 8.09
C ARG A 118 -15.46 0.42 7.49
N SER A 119 -14.22 0.22 7.90
CA SER A 119 -13.07 1.03 7.45
C SER A 119 -11.77 0.28 7.72
N PRO A 120 -11.15 -0.31 6.69
CA PRO A 120 -9.91 -1.05 6.85
C PRO A 120 -8.80 -0.16 7.40
N ARG A 121 -8.25 -0.51 8.55
CA ARG A 121 -7.14 0.22 9.20
C ARG A 121 -6.16 -0.76 9.85
N ASN A 122 -6.26 -0.94 11.15
CA ASN A 122 -5.38 -1.80 11.94
C ASN A 122 -6.16 -2.46 13.08
N LEU A 123 -5.52 -3.43 13.74
CA LEU A 123 -6.13 -4.18 14.84
C LEU A 123 -6.61 -3.27 15.97
N LEU A 124 -5.84 -2.24 16.32
CA LEU A 124 -6.24 -1.29 17.37
C LEU A 124 -7.56 -0.60 17.03
N ALA A 125 -7.72 -0.13 15.79
CA ALA A 125 -8.95 0.51 15.34
C ALA A 125 -10.15 -0.46 15.36
N ALA A 126 -9.94 -1.73 15.01
CA ALA A 126 -10.98 -2.75 15.07
C ALA A 126 -11.43 -3.02 16.52
N ILE A 127 -10.49 -3.16 17.45
CA ILE A 127 -10.78 -3.36 18.88
C ILE A 127 -11.52 -2.14 19.45
N GLN A 128 -11.05 -0.92 19.19
CA GLN A 128 -11.71 0.30 19.63
C GLN A 128 -13.12 0.45 19.07
N GLY A 129 -13.33 0.10 17.80
CA GLY A 129 -14.65 0.11 17.17
C GLY A 129 -15.62 -0.88 17.83
N GLY A 130 -15.17 -2.10 18.13
CA GLY A 130 -15.95 -3.09 18.87
C GLY A 130 -16.29 -2.65 20.29
N HIS A 131 -15.32 -2.09 21.00
CA HIS A 131 -15.54 -1.56 22.35
C HIS A 131 -16.55 -0.41 22.37
N ALA A 132 -16.40 0.54 21.45
CA ALA A 132 -17.32 1.67 21.34
C ALA A 132 -18.76 1.19 21.09
N LEU A 133 -18.97 0.28 20.14
CA LEU A 133 -20.28 -0.29 19.85
C LEU A 133 -20.87 -1.01 21.07
N ALA A 134 -20.07 -1.79 21.80
CA ALA A 134 -20.54 -2.51 22.99
C ALA A 134 -20.97 -1.59 24.15
N LEU A 135 -20.58 -0.32 24.15
CA LEU A 135 -21.05 0.68 25.12
C LEU A 135 -22.34 1.39 24.66
N GLU A 136 -22.67 1.32 23.38
CA GLU A 136 -23.88 1.94 22.80
C GLU A 136 -25.09 0.98 22.81
N LEU A 137 -24.85 -0.33 22.86
CA LEU A 137 -25.87 -1.40 22.95
C LEU A 137 -26.30 -1.67 24.40
#